data_d4fecd23f4ecaf05d3a779166d39e42c
#
_entry.id   d4fecd23f4ecaf05d3a779166d39e42c
#
_cell.length_a   1.000
_cell.length_b   1.000
_cell.length_c   1.000
_cell.angle_alpha   90.00
_cell.angle_beta   90.00
_cell.angle_gamma   90.00
#
_symmetry.space_group_name_H-M   'P 1'
#
loop_
_entity.id
_entity.type
_entity.pdbx_description
1 polymer ?
#
loop_
_entity_poly.entity_id
_entity_poly.type
_entity_poly.pdbx_seq_one_letter_code
_entity_poly.pdbx_strand_id
1 'polypeptide(L)'
;MAKKETKTNAMRILDQAGVSYEIHTYDVSDDLIDGVSVARKCNEDPEQVFKTLVTVGNDKEHYVFVIPVAEKLDLKECAKAVGVKSVEMIPQKDLLKLTGYIHGGCSPIGMKKKFVTVYDETIVLFDKILVSGGRVGTQVEVGVGDLLNVTEGKVQAITRNI
;
A
#
# COMPACT_ATOMS: atom_id res chain seq x y z
N MET A 1 -4.73 -31.63 -7.66
CA MET A 1 -4.51 -30.98 -6.37
C MET A 1 -4.17 -29.52 -6.57
N ALA A 2 -4.94 -28.66 -6.00
CA ALA A 2 -4.66 -27.23 -6.13
C ALA A 2 -3.31 -26.89 -5.51
N LYS A 3 -2.50 -26.16 -6.25
CA LYS A 3 -1.20 -25.75 -5.78
C LYS A 3 -1.40 -24.74 -4.65
N LYS A 4 -0.92 -25.06 -3.46
CA LYS A 4 -1.01 -24.17 -2.32
C LYS A 4 -0.12 -22.96 -2.58
N GLU A 5 -0.73 -21.79 -2.65
CA GLU A 5 0.04 -20.57 -2.88
C GLU A 5 0.93 -20.26 -1.69
N THR A 6 2.16 -19.87 -1.98
CA THR A 6 3.11 -19.46 -0.96
C THR A 6 2.66 -18.13 -0.36
N LYS A 7 2.69 -18.05 0.96
CA LYS A 7 2.40 -16.79 1.64
C LYS A 7 3.46 -15.74 1.32
N THR A 8 3.00 -14.51 1.09
CA THR A 8 3.90 -13.38 0.92
C THR A 8 4.48 -12.95 2.26
N ASN A 9 5.49 -12.11 2.22
CA ASN A 9 6.05 -11.55 3.45
C ASN A 9 5.00 -10.72 4.20
N ALA A 10 4.15 -9.99 3.48
CA ALA A 10 3.05 -9.24 4.09
C ALA A 10 2.14 -10.15 4.90
N MET A 11 1.75 -11.29 4.33
CA MET A 11 0.89 -12.26 5.00
C MET A 11 1.55 -12.87 6.23
N ARG A 12 2.85 -13.18 6.13
CA ARG A 12 3.61 -13.72 7.26
C ARG A 12 3.67 -12.74 8.42
N ILE A 13 3.85 -11.46 8.13
CA ILE A 13 3.89 -10.41 9.17
C ILE A 13 2.53 -10.31 9.86
N LEU A 14 1.43 -10.34 9.09
CA LEU A 14 0.09 -10.31 9.65
C LEU A 14 -0.17 -11.53 10.54
N ASP A 15 0.22 -12.72 10.07
CA ASP A 15 0.09 -13.95 10.85
C ASP A 15 0.87 -13.87 12.16
N GLN A 16 2.11 -13.39 12.12
CA GLN A 16 2.96 -13.24 13.31
C GLN A 16 2.37 -12.24 14.31
N ALA A 17 1.69 -11.22 13.81
CA ALA A 17 1.05 -10.21 14.65
C ALA A 17 -0.31 -10.67 15.18
N GLY A 18 -0.80 -11.84 14.78
CA GLY A 18 -2.11 -12.34 15.18
C GLY A 18 -3.28 -11.58 14.57
N VAL A 19 -3.05 -10.93 13.42
CA VAL A 19 -4.04 -10.11 12.73
C VAL A 19 -4.82 -10.96 11.74
N SER A 20 -6.15 -10.90 11.81
CA SER A 20 -7.01 -11.56 10.85
C SER A 20 -7.10 -10.72 9.57
N TYR A 21 -7.13 -11.39 8.43
CA TYR A 21 -7.27 -10.74 7.13
C TYR A 21 -7.93 -11.69 6.14
N GLU A 22 -8.50 -11.11 5.08
CA GLU A 22 -9.07 -11.88 3.99
C GLU A 22 -8.23 -11.67 2.74
N ILE A 23 -8.05 -12.74 1.95
CA ILE A 23 -7.29 -12.68 0.70
C ILE A 23 -8.27 -12.56 -0.45
N HIS A 24 -8.04 -11.57 -1.34
CA HIS A 24 -8.80 -11.37 -2.57
C HIS A 24 -7.84 -11.53 -3.74
N THR A 25 -8.19 -12.39 -4.69
CA THR A 25 -7.39 -12.59 -5.89
C THR A 25 -8.12 -12.00 -7.10
N TYR A 26 -7.36 -11.61 -8.12
CA TYR A 26 -7.93 -11.02 -9.33
C TYR A 26 -7.13 -11.47 -10.56
N ASP A 27 -7.78 -11.45 -11.72
CA ASP A 27 -7.16 -11.83 -12.99
C ASP A 27 -6.14 -10.78 -13.42
N VAL A 28 -4.94 -11.21 -13.82
CA VAL A 28 -3.87 -10.34 -14.31
C VAL A 28 -3.54 -10.59 -15.77
N SER A 29 -4.26 -11.52 -16.44
CA SER A 29 -3.95 -11.90 -17.82
C SER A 29 -4.24 -10.82 -18.85
N ASP A 30 -5.07 -9.82 -18.49
CA ASP A 30 -5.43 -8.69 -19.36
C ASP A 30 -4.55 -7.47 -19.15
N ASP A 31 -3.53 -7.56 -18.31
CA ASP A 31 -2.60 -6.49 -17.95
C ASP A 31 -3.26 -5.27 -17.28
N LEU A 32 -4.53 -5.34 -16.90
CA LEU A 32 -5.22 -4.28 -16.18
C LEU A 32 -4.96 -4.42 -14.68
N ILE A 33 -3.78 -3.99 -14.25
CA ILE A 33 -3.33 -4.13 -12.85
C ILE A 33 -3.28 -2.80 -12.09
N ASP A 34 -3.78 -1.71 -12.68
CA ASP A 34 -3.91 -0.45 -11.95
C ASP A 34 -4.96 -0.57 -10.84
N GLY A 35 -4.83 0.27 -9.81
CA GLY A 35 -5.65 0.14 -8.60
C GLY A 35 -7.15 0.20 -8.85
N VAL A 36 -7.61 1.06 -9.77
CA VAL A 36 -9.05 1.19 -10.08
C VAL A 36 -9.55 -0.07 -10.78
N SER A 37 -8.79 -0.60 -11.76
CA SER A 37 -9.15 -1.85 -12.44
C SER A 37 -9.20 -3.01 -11.45
N VAL A 38 -8.24 -3.09 -10.53
CA VAL A 38 -8.19 -4.13 -9.50
C VAL A 38 -9.41 -4.04 -8.58
N ALA A 39 -9.78 -2.84 -8.14
CA ALA A 39 -10.96 -2.64 -7.30
C ALA A 39 -12.22 -3.14 -8.02
N ARG A 40 -12.34 -2.85 -9.31
CA ARG A 40 -13.47 -3.29 -10.13
C ARG A 40 -13.50 -4.83 -10.24
N LYS A 41 -12.36 -5.45 -10.48
CA LYS A 41 -12.26 -6.93 -10.59
C LYS A 41 -12.63 -7.63 -9.29
N CYS A 42 -12.30 -7.01 -8.15
CA CYS A 42 -12.63 -7.55 -6.84
C CYS A 42 -14.03 -7.15 -6.38
N ASN A 43 -14.76 -6.38 -7.20
CA ASN A 43 -16.09 -5.86 -6.87
C ASN A 43 -16.05 -5.01 -5.58
N GLU A 44 -14.99 -4.21 -5.44
CA GLU A 44 -14.76 -3.38 -4.27
C GLU A 44 -14.92 -1.91 -4.61
N ASP A 45 -15.22 -1.08 -3.60
CA ASP A 45 -15.29 0.36 -3.73
C ASP A 45 -13.84 0.88 -3.89
N PRO A 46 -13.53 1.62 -4.97
CA PRO A 46 -12.19 2.19 -5.15
C PRO A 46 -11.74 3.08 -4.00
N GLU A 47 -12.68 3.70 -3.28
CA GLU A 47 -12.34 4.52 -2.11
C GLU A 47 -11.81 3.69 -0.94
N GLN A 48 -12.14 2.41 -0.90
CA GLN A 48 -11.71 1.47 0.14
C GLN A 48 -10.45 0.70 -0.24
N VAL A 49 -10.04 0.77 -1.50
CA VAL A 49 -8.83 0.11 -1.99
C VAL A 49 -7.70 1.14 -2.01
N PHE A 50 -6.62 0.85 -1.30
CA PHE A 50 -5.48 1.76 -1.16
C PHE A 50 -4.27 1.24 -1.91
N LYS A 51 -3.50 2.13 -2.50
CA LYS A 51 -2.23 1.83 -3.17
C LYS A 51 -1.08 2.37 -2.34
N THR A 52 0.08 1.69 -2.46
CA THR A 52 1.29 2.01 -1.71
C THR A 52 2.31 2.63 -2.63
N LEU A 53 2.75 3.84 -2.32
CA LEU A 53 3.68 4.61 -3.14
C LEU A 53 4.93 4.93 -2.33
N VAL A 54 6.09 4.69 -2.92
CA VAL A 54 7.39 4.92 -2.28
C VAL A 54 8.02 6.17 -2.86
N THR A 55 8.47 7.05 -1.98
CA THR A 55 9.08 8.32 -2.35
C THR A 55 10.46 8.45 -1.73
N VAL A 56 11.22 9.42 -2.22
CA VAL A 56 12.49 9.82 -1.64
C VAL A 56 12.42 11.30 -1.29
N GLY A 57 12.83 11.66 -0.08
CA GLY A 57 12.88 13.05 0.36
C GLY A 57 14.16 13.74 -0.08
N ASN A 58 14.18 15.06 0.02
CA ASN A 58 15.41 15.83 -0.22
C ASN A 58 16.53 15.48 0.77
N ASP A 59 16.18 14.84 1.87
CA ASP A 59 17.10 14.30 2.87
C ASP A 59 17.69 12.93 2.47
N LYS A 60 17.30 12.41 1.30
CA LYS A 60 17.66 11.10 0.75
C LYS A 60 17.07 9.91 1.50
N GLU A 61 16.20 10.16 2.48
CA GLU A 61 15.45 9.10 3.16
C GLU A 61 14.20 8.73 2.36
N HIS A 62 13.73 7.50 2.51
CA HIS A 62 12.55 7.03 1.81
C HIS A 62 11.32 7.07 2.72
N TYR A 63 10.19 7.44 2.13
CA TYR A 63 8.91 7.57 2.81
C TYR A 63 7.83 6.87 2.01
N VAL A 64 6.94 6.18 2.69
CA VAL A 64 5.88 5.40 2.07
C VAL A 64 4.54 6.09 2.33
N PHE A 65 3.77 6.28 1.28
CA PHE A 65 2.44 6.89 1.37
C PHE A 65 1.41 5.92 0.80
N VAL A 66 0.31 5.76 1.54
CA VAL A 66 -0.75 4.82 1.19
C VAL A 66 -2.05 5.62 1.04
N ILE A 67 -2.61 5.61 -0.16
CA ILE A 67 -3.75 6.45 -0.54
C ILE A 67 -4.79 5.66 -1.32
N PRO A 68 -6.05 6.14 -1.36
CA PRO A 68 -7.06 5.50 -2.23
C PRO A 68 -6.58 5.43 -3.68
N VAL A 69 -6.90 4.32 -4.35
CA VAL A 69 -6.35 4.03 -5.69
C VAL A 69 -6.70 5.05 -6.75
N ALA A 70 -7.83 5.75 -6.62
CA ALA A 70 -8.25 6.76 -7.57
C ALA A 70 -7.66 8.15 -7.29
N GLU A 71 -6.99 8.32 -6.16
CA GLU A 71 -6.43 9.61 -5.74
C GLU A 71 -4.99 9.77 -6.18
N LYS A 72 -4.49 11.01 -6.08
CA LYS A 72 -3.10 11.33 -6.36
C LYS A 72 -2.44 11.93 -5.13
N LEU A 73 -1.15 11.72 -4.97
CA LEU A 73 -0.39 12.36 -3.89
C LEU A 73 -0.32 13.86 -4.10
N ASP A 74 -0.51 14.59 -3.02
CA ASP A 74 -0.11 15.98 -2.94
C ASP A 74 1.30 15.98 -2.37
N LEU A 75 2.30 16.13 -3.23
CA LEU A 75 3.70 16.00 -2.82
C LEU A 75 4.11 17.04 -1.77
N LYS A 76 3.49 18.21 -1.79
CA LYS A 76 3.76 19.24 -0.77
C LYS A 76 3.25 18.81 0.59
N GLU A 77 2.03 18.29 0.64
CA GLU A 77 1.45 17.80 1.88
C GLU A 77 2.19 16.56 2.39
N CYS A 78 2.65 15.70 1.48
CA CYS A 78 3.49 14.55 1.83
C CYS A 78 4.78 15.01 2.52
N ALA A 79 5.45 15.99 1.96
CA ALA A 79 6.69 16.53 2.53
C ALA A 79 6.45 17.09 3.93
N LYS A 80 5.37 17.83 4.10
CA LYS A 80 4.98 18.37 5.41
C LYS A 80 4.72 17.26 6.43
N ALA A 81 4.04 16.20 5.99
CA ALA A 81 3.67 15.09 6.88
C ALA A 81 4.89 14.37 7.45
N VAL A 82 6.00 14.34 6.73
CA VAL A 82 7.23 13.67 7.18
C VAL A 82 8.34 14.65 7.57
N GLY A 83 8.07 15.96 7.52
CA GLY A 83 9.00 16.98 8.03
C GLY A 83 10.19 17.27 7.15
N VAL A 84 10.05 17.12 5.81
CA VAL A 84 11.11 17.42 4.85
C VAL A 84 10.65 18.53 3.90
N LYS A 85 11.59 19.09 3.13
CA LYS A 85 11.29 20.17 2.20
C LYS A 85 10.55 19.68 0.96
N SER A 86 10.90 18.50 0.47
CA SER A 86 10.30 17.95 -0.74
C SER A 86 10.43 16.44 -0.76
N VAL A 87 9.48 15.80 -1.45
CA VAL A 87 9.53 14.37 -1.75
C VAL A 87 9.20 14.19 -3.22
N GLU A 88 9.73 13.12 -3.83
CA GLU A 88 9.40 12.75 -5.20
C GLU A 88 9.31 11.23 -5.31
N MET A 89 8.60 10.76 -6.32
CA MET A 89 8.47 9.32 -6.55
C MET A 89 9.84 8.73 -6.90
N ILE A 90 10.15 7.56 -6.37
CA ILE A 90 11.36 6.85 -6.77
C ILE A 90 11.19 6.27 -8.17
N PRO A 91 12.29 6.04 -8.90
CA PRO A 91 12.21 5.27 -10.14
C PRO A 91 11.66 3.87 -9.87
N GLN A 92 10.76 3.41 -10.76
CA GLN A 92 10.14 2.10 -10.59
C GLN A 92 11.16 0.97 -10.49
N LYS A 93 12.29 1.11 -11.18
CA LYS A 93 13.37 0.11 -11.18
C LYS A 93 14.00 -0.10 -9.80
N ASP A 94 13.85 0.87 -8.89
CA ASP A 94 14.44 0.79 -7.55
C ASP A 94 13.50 0.16 -6.52
N LEU A 95 12.22 -0.04 -6.89
CA LEU A 95 11.20 -0.49 -5.95
C LEU A 95 11.51 -1.85 -5.34
N LEU A 96 11.86 -2.84 -6.17
CA LEU A 96 12.14 -4.19 -5.70
C LEU A 96 13.34 -4.21 -4.74
N LYS A 97 14.38 -3.48 -5.09
CA LYS A 97 15.59 -3.40 -4.27
C LYS A 97 15.30 -2.80 -2.89
N LEU A 98 14.46 -1.78 -2.85
CA LEU A 98 14.13 -1.07 -1.61
C LEU A 98 13.12 -1.81 -0.75
N THR A 99 12.08 -2.38 -1.35
CA THR A 99 10.94 -2.89 -0.60
C THR A 99 10.84 -4.41 -0.58
N GLY A 100 11.39 -5.09 -1.58
CA GLY A 100 11.19 -6.52 -1.79
C GLY A 100 9.94 -6.82 -2.60
N TYR A 101 9.21 -5.80 -3.04
CA TYR A 101 8.00 -5.94 -3.83
C TYR A 101 8.17 -5.28 -5.20
N ILE A 102 7.39 -5.75 -6.18
CA ILE A 102 7.40 -5.18 -7.52
C ILE A 102 6.22 -4.24 -7.71
N HIS A 103 6.27 -3.43 -8.77
CA HIS A 103 5.16 -2.56 -9.15
C HIS A 103 3.89 -3.38 -9.38
N GLY A 104 2.78 -2.94 -8.84
CA GLY A 104 1.51 -3.67 -8.89
C GLY A 104 1.35 -4.70 -7.76
N GLY A 105 2.41 -4.97 -7.02
CA GLY A 105 2.38 -5.91 -5.89
C GLY A 105 3.04 -5.36 -4.64
N CYS A 106 3.20 -4.03 -4.53
CA CYS A 106 3.85 -3.42 -3.39
C CYS A 106 2.87 -3.25 -2.22
N SER A 107 3.15 -3.95 -1.12
CA SER A 107 2.36 -3.86 0.11
C SER A 107 3.03 -2.91 1.10
N PRO A 108 2.25 -2.19 1.92
CA PRO A 108 2.82 -1.40 3.01
C PRO A 108 3.33 -2.28 4.15
N ILE A 109 3.00 -3.57 4.14
CA ILE A 109 3.32 -4.52 5.19
C ILE A 109 4.52 -5.37 4.76
N GLY A 110 5.50 -5.54 5.64
CA GLY A 110 6.59 -6.48 5.41
C GLY A 110 7.62 -6.06 4.39
N MET A 111 7.85 -4.77 4.21
CA MET A 111 8.94 -4.29 3.36
C MET A 111 10.30 -4.71 3.94
N LYS A 112 11.32 -4.85 3.07
CA LYS A 112 12.68 -5.24 3.48
C LYS A 112 13.24 -4.37 4.59
N LYS A 113 12.94 -3.07 4.53
CA LYS A 113 13.34 -2.09 5.55
C LYS A 113 12.08 -1.45 6.09
N LYS A 114 12.15 -1.01 7.32
CA LYS A 114 11.06 -0.27 7.93
C LYS A 114 11.17 1.19 7.53
N PHE A 115 10.22 1.66 6.73
CA PHE A 115 10.14 3.05 6.31
C PHE A 115 9.01 3.74 7.06
N VAL A 116 9.16 5.05 7.26
CA VAL A 116 8.06 5.88 7.75
C VAL A 116 6.91 5.75 6.77
N THR A 117 5.73 5.37 7.26
CA THR A 117 4.55 5.11 6.44
C THR A 117 3.43 6.03 6.88
N VAL A 118 2.84 6.75 5.93
CA VAL A 118 1.74 7.69 6.17
C VAL A 118 0.55 7.28 5.32
N TYR A 119 -0.60 7.15 5.96
CA TYR A 119 -1.87 6.81 5.30
C TYR A 119 -2.69 8.09 5.14
N ASP A 120 -3.40 8.21 4.01
CA ASP A 120 -4.29 9.34 3.81
C ASP A 120 -5.39 9.35 4.87
N GLU A 121 -5.83 10.53 5.25
CA GLU A 121 -6.83 10.72 6.30
C GLU A 121 -8.15 10.00 6.04
N THR A 122 -8.48 9.76 4.77
CA THR A 122 -9.70 9.03 4.40
C THR A 122 -9.76 7.62 4.97
N ILE A 123 -8.63 7.06 5.39
CA ILE A 123 -8.58 5.72 5.96
C ILE A 123 -9.48 5.59 7.20
N VAL A 124 -9.67 6.69 7.94
CA VAL A 124 -10.50 6.67 9.16
C VAL A 124 -11.99 6.48 8.88
N LEU A 125 -12.39 6.59 7.61
CA LEU A 125 -13.79 6.40 7.20
C LEU A 125 -14.17 4.92 7.14
N PHE A 126 -13.20 4.01 7.23
CA PHE A 126 -13.41 2.57 7.05
C PHE A 126 -12.96 1.77 8.26
N ASP A 127 -13.66 0.68 8.54
CA ASP A 127 -13.21 -0.30 9.53
C ASP A 127 -12.11 -1.18 8.95
N LYS A 128 -12.22 -1.49 7.67
CA LYS A 128 -11.27 -2.32 6.92
C LYS A 128 -10.97 -1.67 5.57
N ILE A 129 -9.77 -1.87 5.08
CA ILE A 129 -9.38 -1.46 3.72
C ILE A 129 -8.67 -2.63 3.04
N LEU A 130 -8.51 -2.48 1.72
CA LEU A 130 -7.76 -3.44 0.91
C LEU A 130 -6.44 -2.79 0.48
N VAL A 131 -5.36 -3.55 0.61
CA VAL A 131 -4.03 -3.17 0.12
C VAL A 131 -3.44 -4.36 -0.60
N SER A 132 -2.36 -4.13 -1.37
CA SER A 132 -1.68 -5.25 -2.02
C SER A 132 -1.25 -6.28 -0.98
N GLY A 133 -1.45 -7.55 -1.32
CA GLY A 133 -1.02 -8.66 -0.49
C GLY A 133 0.47 -9.01 -0.64
N GLY A 134 1.21 -8.25 -1.45
CA GLY A 134 2.64 -8.49 -1.65
C GLY A 134 2.97 -9.22 -2.95
N ARG A 135 2.02 -9.36 -3.84
CA ARG A 135 2.23 -9.86 -5.21
C ARG A 135 1.12 -9.37 -6.11
N VAL A 136 1.40 -9.24 -7.39
CA VAL A 136 0.38 -8.91 -8.39
C VAL A 136 -0.67 -10.02 -8.39
N GLY A 137 -1.93 -9.66 -8.45
CA GLY A 137 -3.04 -10.62 -8.46
C GLY A 137 -3.62 -10.93 -7.08
N THR A 138 -3.06 -10.35 -6.02
CA THR A 138 -3.49 -10.65 -4.65
C THR A 138 -3.60 -9.39 -3.81
N GLN A 139 -4.74 -9.23 -3.15
CA GLN A 139 -4.96 -8.17 -2.15
C GLN A 139 -5.31 -8.80 -0.81
N VAL A 140 -5.08 -8.07 0.26
CA VAL A 140 -5.54 -8.43 1.59
C VAL A 140 -6.50 -7.36 2.10
N GLU A 141 -7.59 -7.79 2.68
CA GLU A 141 -8.53 -6.94 3.38
C GLU A 141 -8.22 -7.04 4.86
N VAL A 142 -7.92 -5.92 5.49
CA VAL A 142 -7.40 -5.90 6.86
C VAL A 142 -8.02 -4.74 7.63
N GLY A 143 -8.21 -4.92 8.93
CA GLY A 143 -8.71 -3.87 9.81
C GLY A 143 -7.77 -2.68 9.83
N VAL A 144 -8.32 -1.46 9.77
CA VAL A 144 -7.55 -0.22 9.73
C VAL A 144 -6.70 -0.09 10.99
N GLY A 145 -7.26 -0.33 12.16
CA GLY A 145 -6.51 -0.25 13.41
C GLY A 145 -5.34 -1.21 13.45
N ASP A 146 -5.55 -2.45 13.00
CA ASP A 146 -4.50 -3.46 12.95
C ASP A 146 -3.40 -3.08 11.96
N LEU A 147 -3.80 -2.57 10.79
CA LEU A 147 -2.84 -2.15 9.76
C LEU A 147 -1.95 -1.02 10.26
N LEU A 148 -2.55 0.00 10.86
CA LEU A 148 -1.81 1.13 11.41
C LEU A 148 -0.85 0.66 12.51
N ASN A 149 -1.27 -0.28 13.34
CA ASN A 149 -0.44 -0.81 14.40
C ASN A 149 0.76 -1.62 13.87
N VAL A 150 0.51 -2.52 12.94
CA VAL A 150 1.55 -3.40 12.38
C VAL A 150 2.61 -2.61 11.62
N THR A 151 2.21 -1.56 10.89
CA THR A 151 3.14 -0.75 10.08
C THR A 151 3.64 0.49 10.82
N GLU A 152 3.15 0.74 12.05
CA GLU A 152 3.40 1.97 12.78
C GLU A 152 3.05 3.20 11.96
N GLY A 153 1.94 3.09 11.21
CA GLY A 153 1.50 4.11 10.27
C GLY A 153 0.98 5.36 10.96
N LYS A 154 1.21 6.48 10.29
CA LYS A 154 0.65 7.79 10.68
C LYS A 154 -0.49 8.12 9.74
N VAL A 155 -1.38 9.01 10.15
CA VAL A 155 -2.53 9.43 9.36
C VAL A 155 -2.45 10.94 9.14
N GLN A 156 -2.46 11.38 7.88
CA GLN A 156 -2.39 12.79 7.50
C GLN A 156 -3.13 12.99 6.17
N ALA A 157 -3.51 14.23 5.90
CA ALA A 157 -4.07 14.61 4.59
C ALA A 157 -2.92 14.71 3.59
N ILE A 158 -2.84 13.76 2.66
CA ILE A 158 -1.72 13.66 1.72
C ILE A 158 -2.16 13.51 0.26
N THR A 159 -3.46 13.60 -0.02
CA THR A 159 -3.97 13.52 -1.39
C THR A 159 -4.46 14.87 -1.87
N ARG A 160 -4.56 15.01 -3.18
CA ARG A 160 -5.20 16.15 -3.79
C ARG A 160 -6.33 15.68 -4.68
N ASN A 161 -7.38 16.47 -4.70
CA ASN A 161 -8.49 16.25 -5.62
C ASN A 161 -8.07 16.61 -7.03
N ILE A 162 -8.52 15.81 -7.96
CA ILE A 162 -8.26 16.04 -9.38
C ILE A 162 -9.36 16.91 -9.96
#